data_0fcdf3b4754b084a4b48db58bccbfd84
#
_entry.id   0fcdf3b4754b084a4b48db58bccbfd84
#
_cell.length_a   1.000
_cell.length_b   1.000
_cell.length_c   1.000
_cell.angle_alpha   90.00
_cell.angle_beta   90.00
_cell.angle_gamma   90.00
#
_symmetry.space_group_name_H-M   'P 1'
#
loop_
_entity.id
_entity.type
_entity.pdbx_description
1 polymer ?
#
loop_
_entity_poly.entity_id
_entity_poly.type
_entity_poly.pdbx_seq_one_letter_code
_entity_poly.pdbx_strand_id
1 'polypeptide(L)'
;GGRRAKALRVAAEAGLALGLDITKNHIGLALADLTGSCLAYERIHFPFAHTEDYYHRAGQELEAFFDRCQSRQTELSRSRILGLGISFPGIVNLTMQEITYSHVLGLHAIPFAEVTRHFPYPCQLLNDANAGAYAAGMHAKMPERFFYLSLSNTVGGAVFHHGTLVQGSSFRCGEAGHMTIHPG
;
A
#
# COMPACT_ATOMS: atom_id res chain seq x y z
N GLY A 1 -44.46 -16.43 14.77
CA GLY A 1 -43.53 -16.37 13.68
C GLY A 1 -42.60 -15.16 13.84
N GLY A 2 -41.39 -15.38 14.38
CA GLY A 2 -40.36 -14.32 14.50
C GLY A 2 -39.76 -13.98 13.15
N ARG A 3 -39.40 -12.71 12.96
CA ARG A 3 -38.72 -12.21 11.76
C ARG A 3 -37.35 -12.87 11.67
N ARG A 4 -37.03 -13.55 10.58
CA ARG A 4 -35.67 -14.14 10.37
C ARG A 4 -34.63 -13.04 10.40
N ALA A 5 -33.56 -13.23 11.17
CA ALA A 5 -32.40 -12.34 11.15
C ALA A 5 -31.79 -12.31 9.73
N LYS A 6 -31.57 -11.11 9.21
CA LYS A 6 -30.85 -10.92 7.93
C LYS A 6 -29.37 -10.70 8.24
N ALA A 7 -28.50 -11.50 7.64
CA ALA A 7 -27.07 -11.25 7.67
C ALA A 7 -26.75 -10.04 6.78
N LEU A 8 -26.04 -9.05 7.32
CA LEU A 8 -25.49 -7.94 6.56
C LEU A 8 -24.09 -8.35 6.06
N ARG A 9 -23.80 -8.06 4.81
CA ARG A 9 -22.47 -8.22 4.22
C ARG A 9 -22.04 -6.90 3.58
N VAL A 10 -20.75 -6.64 3.60
CA VAL A 10 -20.17 -5.56 2.81
C VAL A 10 -20.39 -5.88 1.33
N ALA A 11 -20.96 -4.92 0.59
CA ALA A 11 -21.03 -5.03 -0.86
C ALA A 11 -19.63 -4.76 -1.42
N ALA A 12 -18.97 -5.79 -1.93
CA ALA A 12 -17.58 -5.71 -2.39
C ALA A 12 -17.38 -4.56 -3.40
N GLU A 13 -18.34 -4.44 -4.32
CA GLU A 13 -18.26 -3.47 -5.41
C GLU A 13 -18.71 -2.03 -5.02
N ALA A 14 -19.15 -1.81 -3.76
CA ALA A 14 -19.63 -0.48 -3.33
C ALA A 14 -18.50 0.55 -3.26
N GLY A 15 -17.25 0.12 -3.15
CA GLY A 15 -16.08 0.98 -3.18
C GLY A 15 -14.86 0.25 -3.77
N LEU A 16 -13.95 1.02 -4.31
CA LEU A 16 -12.70 0.55 -4.90
C LEU A 16 -11.53 1.29 -4.27
N ALA A 17 -10.39 0.64 -4.19
CA ALA A 17 -9.13 1.26 -3.80
C ALA A 17 -8.08 1.02 -4.88
N LEU A 18 -7.33 2.06 -5.21
CA LEU A 18 -6.14 1.95 -6.04
C LEU A 18 -4.91 1.72 -5.15
N GLY A 19 -3.93 0.99 -5.68
CA GLY A 19 -2.63 0.77 -5.07
C GLY A 19 -1.51 1.15 -6.00
N LEU A 20 -0.50 1.84 -5.47
CA LEU A 20 0.74 2.17 -6.16
C LEU A 20 1.92 1.73 -5.30
N ASP A 21 2.63 0.69 -5.73
CA ASP A 21 3.85 0.23 -5.08
C ASP A 21 5.07 0.80 -5.80
N ILE A 22 5.83 1.67 -5.15
CA ILE A 22 7.00 2.32 -5.72
C ILE A 22 8.26 1.59 -5.27
N THR A 23 8.99 1.04 -6.23
CA THR A 23 10.29 0.40 -6.00
C THR A 23 11.39 1.12 -6.79
N LYS A 24 12.64 0.70 -6.62
CA LYS A 24 13.78 1.33 -7.32
C LYS A 24 13.63 1.33 -8.86
N ASN A 25 13.11 0.25 -9.44
CA ASN A 25 13.10 0.06 -10.89
C ASN A 25 11.72 -0.17 -11.48
N HIS A 26 10.69 -0.29 -10.65
CA HIS A 26 9.33 -0.64 -11.09
C HIS A 26 8.30 0.08 -10.26
N ILE A 27 7.11 0.22 -10.82
CA ILE A 27 5.89 0.44 -10.04
C ILE A 27 4.96 -0.76 -10.18
N GLY A 28 4.28 -1.09 -9.08
CA GLY A 28 3.14 -2.01 -9.06
C GLY A 28 1.84 -1.21 -9.01
N LEU A 29 0.88 -1.58 -9.83
CA LEU A 29 -0.44 -0.96 -9.91
C LEU A 29 -1.47 -2.00 -9.51
N ALA A 30 -2.35 -1.68 -8.59
CA ALA A 30 -3.36 -2.60 -8.09
C ALA A 30 -4.73 -1.93 -8.03
N LEU A 31 -5.77 -2.74 -8.23
CA LEU A 31 -7.16 -2.38 -7.98
C LEU A 31 -7.74 -3.40 -6.99
N ALA A 32 -8.33 -2.94 -5.92
CA ALA A 32 -8.95 -3.79 -4.90
C ALA A 32 -10.39 -3.34 -4.62
N ASP A 33 -11.22 -4.29 -4.16
CA ASP A 33 -12.58 -4.03 -3.68
C ASP A 33 -12.61 -3.79 -2.15
N LEU A 34 -13.79 -3.50 -1.60
CA LEU A 34 -13.97 -3.27 -0.16
C LEU A 34 -13.70 -4.49 0.72
N THR A 35 -13.60 -5.69 0.15
CA THR A 35 -13.23 -6.90 0.90
C THR A 35 -11.73 -7.12 0.96
N GLY A 36 -10.94 -6.27 0.27
CA GLY A 36 -9.50 -6.42 0.11
C GLY A 36 -9.09 -7.41 -0.97
N SER A 37 -10.06 -7.88 -1.78
CA SER A 37 -9.75 -8.75 -2.91
C SER A 37 -9.08 -7.95 -4.02
N CYS A 38 -7.93 -8.42 -4.51
CA CYS A 38 -7.25 -7.82 -5.64
C CYS A 38 -7.98 -8.18 -6.95
N LEU A 39 -8.58 -7.18 -7.58
CA LEU A 39 -9.33 -7.32 -8.83
C LEU A 39 -8.41 -7.30 -10.05
N ALA A 40 -7.32 -6.52 -9.98
CA ALA A 40 -6.32 -6.42 -11.03
C ALA A 40 -4.97 -6.01 -10.45
N TYR A 41 -3.90 -6.46 -11.10
CA TYR A 41 -2.54 -6.09 -10.77
C TYR A 41 -1.69 -6.03 -12.03
N GLU A 42 -0.88 -4.98 -12.16
CA GLU A 42 0.15 -4.84 -13.19
C GLU A 42 1.45 -4.38 -12.56
N ARG A 43 2.58 -4.85 -13.09
CA ARG A 43 3.91 -4.37 -12.72
C ARG A 43 4.63 -3.92 -13.96
N ILE A 44 5.11 -2.69 -13.94
CA ILE A 44 5.79 -2.09 -15.10
C ILE A 44 7.19 -1.63 -14.72
N HIS A 45 8.11 -1.68 -15.68
CA HIS A 45 9.44 -1.10 -15.51
C HIS A 45 9.33 0.42 -15.49
N PHE A 46 9.68 1.03 -14.35
CA PHE A 46 9.51 2.45 -14.12
C PHE A 46 10.58 2.91 -13.13
N PRO A 47 11.80 3.20 -13.59
CA PRO A 47 12.91 3.58 -12.74
C PRO A 47 12.58 4.81 -11.90
N PHE A 48 12.81 4.72 -10.61
CA PHE A 48 12.48 5.79 -9.66
C PHE A 48 13.38 7.01 -9.89
N ALA A 49 12.75 8.18 -9.88
CA ALA A 49 13.41 9.47 -9.77
C ALA A 49 12.55 10.38 -8.88
N HIS A 50 13.17 11.07 -7.93
CA HIS A 50 12.44 12.02 -7.08
C HIS A 50 12.26 13.35 -7.83
N THR A 51 11.34 13.35 -8.81
CA THR A 51 11.02 14.51 -9.67
C THR A 51 9.51 14.64 -9.88
N GLU A 52 9.05 15.85 -10.16
CA GLU A 52 7.64 16.09 -10.51
C GLU A 52 7.21 15.28 -11.74
N ASP A 53 8.08 15.19 -12.76
CA ASP A 53 7.82 14.39 -13.97
C ASP A 53 7.59 12.91 -13.65
N TYR A 54 8.39 12.33 -12.75
CA TYR A 54 8.19 10.95 -12.32
C TYR A 54 6.81 10.73 -11.73
N TYR A 55 6.40 11.55 -10.77
CA TYR A 55 5.09 11.40 -10.11
C TYR A 55 3.93 11.68 -11.06
N HIS A 56 4.07 12.68 -11.93
CA HIS A 56 3.07 12.97 -12.95
C HIS A 56 2.87 11.76 -13.89
N ARG A 57 3.96 11.18 -14.40
CA ARG A 57 3.91 9.98 -15.25
C ARG A 57 3.38 8.76 -14.51
N ALA A 58 3.74 8.57 -13.24
CA ALA A 58 3.20 7.50 -12.41
C ALA A 58 1.67 7.65 -12.25
N GLY A 59 1.18 8.89 -12.10
CA GLY A 59 -0.25 9.20 -12.11
C GLY A 59 -0.92 8.84 -13.44
N GLN A 60 -0.31 9.18 -14.56
CA GLN A 60 -0.81 8.82 -15.90
C GLN A 60 -0.90 7.28 -16.09
N GLU A 61 0.12 6.55 -15.65
CA GLU A 61 0.10 5.08 -15.69
C GLU A 61 -0.99 4.47 -14.80
N LEU A 62 -1.22 5.05 -13.62
CA LEU A 62 -2.30 4.64 -12.71
C LEU A 62 -3.68 4.84 -13.35
N GLU A 63 -3.89 5.99 -14.00
CA GLU A 63 -5.14 6.28 -14.71
C GLU A 63 -5.34 5.34 -15.91
N ALA A 64 -4.31 5.14 -16.71
CA ALA A 64 -4.35 4.22 -17.84
C ALA A 64 -4.58 2.76 -17.40
N PHE A 65 -4.01 2.36 -16.26
CA PHE A 65 -4.28 1.05 -15.64
C PHE A 65 -5.76 0.90 -15.28
N PHE A 66 -6.35 1.91 -14.64
CA PHE A 66 -7.78 1.87 -14.30
C PHE A 66 -8.65 1.79 -15.56
N ASP A 67 -8.34 2.53 -16.61
CA ASP A 67 -9.05 2.47 -17.90
C ASP A 67 -8.99 1.07 -18.53
N ARG A 68 -7.83 0.41 -18.46
CA ARG A 68 -7.69 -0.98 -18.90
C ARG A 68 -8.54 -1.95 -18.06
N CYS A 69 -8.63 -1.72 -16.73
CA CYS A 69 -9.52 -2.51 -15.88
C CYS A 69 -10.98 -2.30 -16.25
N GLN A 70 -11.40 -1.05 -16.40
CA GLN A 70 -12.78 -0.68 -16.75
C GLN A 70 -13.20 -1.22 -18.12
N SER A 71 -12.30 -1.25 -19.09
CA SER A 71 -12.60 -1.82 -20.43
C SER A 71 -12.88 -3.32 -20.40
N ARG A 72 -12.34 -4.03 -19.39
CA ARG A 72 -12.56 -5.48 -19.18
C ARG A 72 -13.76 -5.78 -18.29
N GLN A 73 -14.11 -4.85 -17.40
CA GLN A 73 -15.17 -4.96 -16.41
C GLN A 73 -15.96 -3.65 -16.39
N THR A 74 -17.01 -3.56 -17.18
CA THR A 74 -17.77 -2.32 -17.41
C THR A 74 -18.54 -1.80 -16.20
N GLU A 75 -18.73 -2.62 -15.16
CA GLU A 75 -19.31 -2.24 -13.88
C GLU A 75 -18.36 -1.43 -12.99
N LEU A 76 -17.06 -1.40 -13.27
CA LEU A 76 -16.11 -0.57 -12.56
C LEU A 76 -16.36 0.91 -12.87
N SER A 77 -16.41 1.74 -11.83
CA SER A 77 -16.63 3.19 -11.98
C SER A 77 -15.63 3.99 -11.17
N ARG A 78 -15.04 5.01 -11.77
CA ARG A 78 -14.13 5.96 -11.09
C ARG A 78 -14.79 6.61 -9.86
N SER A 79 -16.10 6.86 -9.91
CA SER A 79 -16.84 7.44 -8.79
C SER A 79 -16.87 6.55 -7.53
N ARG A 80 -16.50 5.28 -7.67
CA ARG A 80 -16.39 4.34 -6.55
C ARG A 80 -14.98 4.26 -5.96
N ILE A 81 -13.98 4.94 -6.56
CA ILE A 81 -12.62 4.96 -6.03
C ILE A 81 -12.61 5.80 -4.75
N LEU A 82 -12.32 5.17 -3.63
CA LEU A 82 -12.28 5.79 -2.31
C LEU A 82 -10.93 6.46 -2.02
N GLY A 83 -9.85 5.96 -2.62
CA GLY A 83 -8.51 6.48 -2.41
C GLY A 83 -7.42 5.65 -3.04
N LEU A 84 -6.19 6.11 -2.84
CA LEU A 84 -4.96 5.54 -3.33
C LEU A 84 -4.04 5.19 -2.16
N GLY A 85 -3.71 3.90 -2.00
CA GLY A 85 -2.63 3.45 -1.14
C GLY A 85 -1.30 3.50 -1.88
N ILE A 86 -0.30 4.16 -1.29
CA ILE A 86 1.05 4.25 -1.89
C ILE A 86 2.02 3.55 -0.93
N SER A 87 2.76 2.56 -1.42
CA SER A 87 3.82 1.91 -0.67
C SER A 87 5.21 2.37 -1.13
N PHE A 88 6.10 2.54 -0.15
CA PHE A 88 7.49 2.93 -0.34
C PHE A 88 8.43 2.02 0.45
N PRO A 89 9.59 1.63 -0.10
CA PRO A 89 10.64 1.00 0.69
C PRO A 89 11.32 2.05 1.57
N GLY A 90 11.16 1.96 2.88
CA GLY A 90 11.78 2.89 3.84
C GLY A 90 10.91 3.19 5.06
N ILE A 91 11.34 4.14 5.87
CA ILE A 91 10.68 4.53 7.11
C ILE A 91 9.68 5.64 6.83
N VAL A 92 8.44 5.40 7.18
CA VAL A 92 7.30 6.31 6.96
C VAL A 92 6.73 6.75 8.31
N ASN A 93 6.77 8.06 8.58
CA ASN A 93 6.22 8.66 9.79
C ASN A 93 4.82 9.19 9.51
N LEU A 94 3.79 8.44 9.94
CA LEU A 94 2.40 8.80 9.73
C LEU A 94 1.96 10.03 10.55
N THR A 95 2.59 10.29 11.68
CA THR A 95 2.28 11.45 12.53
C THR A 95 2.78 12.75 11.91
N MET A 96 4.01 12.74 11.38
CA MET A 96 4.62 13.90 10.72
C MET A 96 4.21 14.01 9.25
N GLN A 97 3.52 13.00 8.71
CA GLN A 97 3.18 12.91 7.27
C GLN A 97 4.44 13.05 6.40
N GLU A 98 5.46 12.19 6.68
CA GLU A 98 6.79 12.31 6.10
C GLU A 98 7.39 10.93 5.79
N ILE A 99 8.07 10.79 4.63
CA ILE A 99 9.01 9.72 4.39
C ILE A 99 10.32 10.14 5.06
N THR A 100 10.57 9.59 6.24
CA THR A 100 11.73 9.98 7.06
C THR A 100 13.03 9.58 6.38
N TYR A 101 13.07 8.36 5.82
CA TYR A 101 14.27 7.85 5.17
C TYR A 101 13.95 6.66 4.26
N SER A 102 14.53 6.66 3.07
CA SER A 102 14.56 5.50 2.18
C SER A 102 15.96 5.31 1.61
N HIS A 103 16.68 4.30 2.09
CA HIS A 103 18.00 3.96 1.54
C HIS A 103 17.89 3.53 0.06
N VAL A 104 16.87 2.74 -0.25
CA VAL A 104 16.65 2.17 -1.60
C VAL A 104 16.40 3.25 -2.65
N LEU A 105 15.65 4.30 -2.27
CA LEU A 105 15.24 5.39 -3.17
C LEU A 105 16.09 6.66 -2.99
N GLY A 106 16.99 6.70 -2.01
CA GLY A 106 17.81 7.86 -1.72
C GLY A 106 17.01 9.06 -1.20
N LEU A 107 15.92 8.80 -0.46
CA LEU A 107 15.05 9.85 0.09
C LEU A 107 15.37 10.14 1.54
N HIS A 108 15.23 11.40 1.93
CA HIS A 108 15.37 11.84 3.31
C HIS A 108 14.45 13.04 3.58
N ALA A 109 13.63 12.93 4.66
CA ALA A 109 12.73 13.98 5.13
C ALA A 109 11.82 14.56 4.03
N ILE A 110 11.11 13.69 3.29
CA ILE A 110 10.21 14.09 2.21
C ILE A 110 8.78 14.18 2.73
N PRO A 111 8.15 15.36 2.74
CA PRO A 111 6.74 15.51 3.09
C PRO A 111 5.83 14.70 2.16
N PHE A 112 4.78 14.06 2.70
CA PHE A 112 3.81 13.32 1.88
C PHE A 112 3.20 14.18 0.78
N ALA A 113 2.98 15.46 1.04
CA ALA A 113 2.41 16.40 0.08
C ALA A 113 3.23 16.51 -1.21
N GLU A 114 4.55 16.32 -1.16
CA GLU A 114 5.40 16.34 -2.36
C GLU A 114 5.09 15.18 -3.31
N VAL A 115 4.63 14.07 -2.77
CA VAL A 115 4.23 12.88 -3.54
C VAL A 115 2.74 12.94 -3.89
N THR A 116 1.89 13.17 -2.90
CA THR A 116 0.44 12.99 -3.02
C THR A 116 -0.25 14.04 -3.88
N ARG A 117 0.32 15.25 -4.00
CA ARG A 117 -0.23 16.34 -4.83
C ARG A 117 -0.38 15.99 -6.32
N HIS A 118 0.29 14.93 -6.77
CA HIS A 118 0.27 14.50 -8.17
C HIS A 118 -0.85 13.49 -8.49
N PHE A 119 -1.63 13.09 -7.48
CA PHE A 119 -2.71 12.11 -7.63
C PHE A 119 -4.07 12.74 -7.27
N PRO A 120 -5.12 12.52 -8.08
CA PRO A 120 -6.43 13.15 -7.87
C PRO A 120 -7.27 12.44 -6.79
N TYR A 121 -6.68 11.56 -5.99
CA TYR A 121 -7.37 10.77 -4.97
C TYR A 121 -6.86 11.12 -3.57
N PRO A 122 -7.68 10.91 -2.52
CA PRO A 122 -7.16 10.84 -1.16
C PRO A 122 -6.06 9.76 -1.07
N CYS A 123 -4.87 10.14 -0.58
CA CYS A 123 -3.72 9.25 -0.56
C CYS A 123 -3.36 8.83 0.86
N GLN A 124 -2.92 7.57 1.01
CA GLN A 124 -2.31 7.04 2.22
C GLN A 124 -0.95 6.45 1.87
N LEU A 125 0.11 6.90 2.55
CA LEU A 125 1.46 6.35 2.36
C LEU A 125 1.81 5.37 3.48
N LEU A 126 2.44 4.26 3.10
CA LEU A 126 2.94 3.25 4.03
C LEU A 126 4.33 2.76 3.59
N ASN A 127 5.06 2.22 4.55
CA ASN A 127 6.20 1.35 4.24
C ASN A 127 5.70 0.07 3.54
N ASP A 128 6.51 -0.49 2.65
CA ASP A 128 6.19 -1.68 1.85
C ASP A 128 5.84 -2.92 2.71
N ALA A 129 6.63 -3.21 3.76
CA ALA A 129 6.34 -4.31 4.67
C ALA A 129 5.07 -4.06 5.50
N ASN A 130 4.83 -2.80 5.90
CA ASN A 130 3.61 -2.41 6.61
C ASN A 130 2.36 -2.56 5.73
N ALA A 131 2.45 -2.17 4.46
CA ALA A 131 1.37 -2.35 3.48
C ALA A 131 1.07 -3.85 3.28
N GLY A 132 2.11 -4.68 3.15
CA GLY A 132 1.98 -6.13 3.06
C GLY A 132 1.35 -6.76 4.32
N ALA A 133 1.69 -6.26 5.51
CA ALA A 133 1.10 -6.73 6.77
C ALA A 133 -0.39 -6.38 6.87
N TYR A 134 -0.80 -5.18 6.44
CA TYR A 134 -2.22 -4.82 6.36
C TYR A 134 -2.97 -5.72 5.38
N ALA A 135 -2.42 -5.96 4.20
CA ALA A 135 -3.03 -6.86 3.21
C ALA A 135 -3.17 -8.29 3.76
N ALA A 136 -2.14 -8.82 4.44
CA ALA A 136 -2.21 -10.12 5.09
C ALA A 136 -3.27 -10.14 6.21
N GLY A 137 -3.33 -9.09 7.03
CA GLY A 137 -4.27 -8.97 8.16
C GLY A 137 -5.74 -8.88 7.75
N MET A 138 -6.04 -8.51 6.52
CA MET A 138 -7.42 -8.50 5.99
C MET A 138 -7.97 -9.90 5.71
N HIS A 139 -7.11 -10.92 5.61
CA HIS A 139 -7.57 -12.30 5.42
C HIS A 139 -8.11 -12.89 6.73
N ALA A 140 -9.36 -13.37 6.71
CA ALA A 140 -10.10 -13.86 7.87
C ALA A 140 -9.45 -15.02 8.66
N LYS A 141 -8.39 -15.63 8.15
CA LYS A 141 -7.66 -16.73 8.78
C LYS A 141 -6.37 -16.29 9.50
N MET A 142 -6.02 -15.01 9.43
CA MET A 142 -4.82 -14.53 10.10
C MET A 142 -5.05 -14.44 11.61
N PRO A 143 -4.06 -14.85 12.44
CA PRO A 143 -4.17 -14.68 13.88
C PRO A 143 -4.19 -13.19 14.24
N GLU A 144 -4.83 -12.86 15.38
CA GLU A 144 -4.88 -11.49 15.88
C GLU A 144 -3.51 -10.85 16.11
N ARG A 145 -2.47 -11.68 16.24
CA ARG A 145 -1.08 -11.29 16.44
C ARG A 145 -0.21 -12.06 15.48
N PHE A 146 0.52 -11.36 14.64
CA PHE A 146 1.47 -11.98 13.74
C PHE A 146 2.64 -11.03 13.44
N PHE A 147 3.72 -11.62 13.00
CA PHE A 147 4.85 -10.93 12.39
C PHE A 147 4.80 -11.18 10.88
N TYR A 148 4.75 -10.11 10.10
CA TYR A 148 4.87 -10.18 8.65
C TYR A 148 6.34 -10.04 8.28
N LEU A 149 6.88 -10.99 7.53
CA LEU A 149 8.25 -10.95 7.03
C LEU A 149 8.22 -10.82 5.51
N SER A 150 8.76 -9.73 4.99
CA SER A 150 8.95 -9.48 3.57
C SER A 150 10.36 -9.91 3.17
N LEU A 151 10.45 -10.93 2.31
CA LEU A 151 11.70 -11.42 1.76
C LEU A 151 11.74 -11.07 0.27
N SER A 152 12.48 -10.02 -0.06
CA SER A 152 12.69 -9.56 -1.43
C SER A 152 14.18 -9.26 -1.66
N ASN A 153 14.53 -8.21 -2.41
CA ASN A 153 15.93 -7.72 -2.49
C ASN A 153 16.43 -7.16 -1.15
N THR A 154 15.53 -6.83 -0.27
CA THR A 154 15.76 -6.43 1.12
C THR A 154 14.88 -7.27 2.04
N VAL A 155 15.26 -7.36 3.30
CA VAL A 155 14.44 -8.00 4.34
C VAL A 155 13.73 -6.90 5.11
N GLY A 156 12.41 -6.90 5.04
CA GLY A 156 11.54 -6.00 5.82
C GLY A 156 10.61 -6.80 6.72
N GLY A 157 9.98 -6.16 7.66
CA GLY A 157 8.99 -6.80 8.51
C GLY A 157 8.03 -5.82 9.16
N ALA A 158 6.94 -6.36 9.69
CA ALA A 158 5.94 -5.59 10.41
C ALA A 158 5.32 -6.45 11.51
N VAL A 159 5.02 -5.82 12.64
CA VAL A 159 4.31 -6.44 13.77
C VAL A 159 2.86 -6.02 13.74
N PHE A 160 1.96 -6.99 13.71
CA PHE A 160 0.52 -6.76 13.72
C PHE A 160 -0.10 -7.30 15.01
N HIS A 161 -0.93 -6.50 15.66
CA HIS A 161 -1.50 -6.82 16.95
C HIS A 161 -2.95 -6.31 17.04
N HIS A 162 -3.92 -7.23 17.20
CA HIS A 162 -5.35 -6.93 17.29
C HIS A 162 -5.87 -5.96 16.19
N GLY A 163 -5.58 -6.26 14.93
CA GLY A 163 -6.03 -5.45 13.80
C GLY A 163 -5.23 -4.15 13.58
N THR A 164 -4.15 -3.92 14.36
CA THR A 164 -3.38 -2.70 14.33
C THR A 164 -1.90 -2.97 14.09
N LEU A 165 -1.26 -2.12 13.29
CA LEU A 165 0.18 -2.15 13.08
C LEU A 165 0.89 -1.55 14.29
N VAL A 166 1.87 -2.27 14.83
CA VAL A 166 2.75 -1.78 15.90
C VAL A 166 3.91 -1.02 15.25
N GLN A 167 3.92 0.30 15.39
CA GLN A 167 4.92 1.16 14.74
C GLN A 167 6.16 1.44 15.60
N GLY A 168 6.02 1.35 16.95
CA GLY A 168 7.05 1.80 17.88
C GLY A 168 7.18 3.33 17.89
N SER A 169 8.01 3.85 18.81
CA SER A 169 8.22 5.31 18.98
C SER A 169 9.00 5.96 17.83
N SER A 170 9.77 5.19 17.08
CA SER A 170 10.60 5.66 15.96
C SER A 170 10.12 5.17 14.59
N PHE A 171 8.92 4.58 14.50
CA PHE A 171 8.35 3.98 13.29
C PHE A 171 9.22 2.87 12.67
N ARG A 172 10.08 2.21 13.49
CA ARG A 172 11.00 1.14 13.07
C ARG A 172 10.64 -0.22 13.65
N CYS A 173 9.44 -0.39 14.19
CA CYS A 173 9.02 -1.68 14.70
C CYS A 173 8.89 -2.66 13.52
N GLY A 174 9.53 -3.81 13.64
CA GLY A 174 9.50 -4.84 12.60
C GLY A 174 10.68 -4.79 11.61
N GLU A 175 11.61 -3.85 11.73
CA GLU A 175 12.81 -3.75 10.87
C GLU A 175 13.78 -4.94 11.08
N ALA A 176 13.29 -6.17 10.77
CA ALA A 176 13.99 -7.43 11.02
C ALA A 176 15.27 -7.58 10.18
N GLY A 177 15.34 -6.93 9.02
CA GLY A 177 16.52 -6.97 8.16
C GLY A 177 17.77 -6.31 8.78
N HIS A 178 17.59 -5.52 9.84
CA HIS A 178 18.67 -4.89 10.57
C HIS A 178 19.12 -5.68 11.82
N MET A 179 18.51 -6.82 12.10
CA MET A 179 18.91 -7.69 13.21
C MET A 179 20.16 -8.50 12.86
N THR A 180 21.20 -8.35 13.65
CA THR A 180 22.40 -9.19 13.54
C THR A 180 22.10 -10.56 14.15
N ILE A 181 22.05 -11.61 13.33
CA ILE A 181 21.81 -12.98 13.77
C ILE A 181 23.11 -13.79 13.94
N HIS A 182 24.19 -13.31 13.35
CA HIS A 182 25.54 -13.87 13.51
C HIS A 182 26.55 -12.74 13.37
N PRO A 183 27.36 -12.45 14.41
CA PRO A 183 28.48 -11.51 14.26
C PRO A 183 29.51 -12.13 13.32
N GLY A 184 29.84 -11.45 12.23
CA GLY A 184 30.87 -11.85 11.27
C GLY A 184 32.29 -11.77 11.86
#